data_b34c3fe7223c35c37334ce7588f05cbe
#
_entry.id   b34c3fe7223c35c37334ce7588f05cbe
#
_cell.length_a   1.000
_cell.length_b   1.000
_cell.length_c   1.000
_cell.angle_alpha   90.00
_cell.angle_beta   90.00
_cell.angle_gamma   90.00
#
_symmetry.space_group_name_H-M   'P 1'
#
loop_
_entity.id
_entity.type
_entity.pdbx_description
1 polymer ?
#
loop_
_entity_poly.entity_id
_entity_poly.type
_entity_poly.pdbx_seq_one_letter_code
_entity_poly.pdbx_strand_id
1 'polypeptide(L)'
;IGITPLISMLYYEALKGKNITFIQAVINSSVHPFKNDIDYFADINGLKNFVFYSDPLKSDIKGIDYMETGYVTKEWLEKNTPLNGDFYFCGPPPFMNSLKKSLSELGVPEDRIHFESFTQ
;
A
#
# COMPACT_ATOMS: atom_id res chain seq x y z
N ILE A 1 6.60 11.17 12.45
CA ILE A 1 5.77 10.04 12.12
C ILE A 1 6.29 9.39 10.84
N GLY A 2 6.52 8.09 10.91
CA GLY A 2 7.23 7.38 9.85
C GLY A 2 6.61 7.42 8.47
N ILE A 3 5.30 7.53 8.36
CA ILE A 3 4.63 7.46 7.06
C ILE A 3 4.68 8.78 6.28
N THR A 4 4.91 9.90 6.94
CA THR A 4 4.82 11.22 6.30
C THR A 4 5.79 11.42 5.14
N PRO A 5 7.07 11.03 5.22
CA PRO A 5 7.97 11.14 4.07
C PRO A 5 7.51 10.34 2.88
N LEU A 6 6.99 9.14 3.11
CA LEU A 6 6.49 8.29 2.02
C LEU A 6 5.26 8.93 1.37
N ILE A 7 4.36 9.49 2.15
CA ILE A 7 3.18 10.18 1.63
C ILE A 7 3.60 11.39 0.79
N SER A 8 4.60 12.14 1.24
CA SER A 8 5.11 13.27 0.48
C SER A 8 5.66 12.84 -0.87
N MET A 9 6.40 11.75 -0.90
CA MET A 9 6.92 11.18 -2.15
C MET A 9 5.77 10.74 -3.06
N LEU A 10 4.79 10.07 -2.49
CA LEU A 10 3.62 9.60 -3.23
C LEU A 10 2.90 10.76 -3.91
N TYR A 11 2.65 11.84 -3.18
CA TYR A 11 1.97 13.01 -3.72
C TYR A 11 2.77 13.63 -4.86
N TYR A 12 4.06 13.79 -4.67
CA TYR A 12 4.93 14.37 -5.67
C TYR A 12 4.94 13.56 -6.97
N GLU A 13 5.11 12.24 -6.85
CA GLU A 13 5.18 11.36 -8.02
C GLU A 13 3.83 11.22 -8.72
N ALA A 14 2.74 11.25 -7.96
CA ALA A 14 1.40 11.16 -8.54
C ALA A 14 1.11 12.36 -9.45
N LEU A 15 1.60 13.54 -9.07
CA LEU A 15 1.42 14.74 -9.86
C LEU A 15 2.18 14.70 -11.19
N LYS A 16 3.14 13.80 -11.31
CA LYS A 16 3.89 13.60 -12.57
C LYS A 16 3.20 12.64 -13.53
N GLY A 17 2.02 12.12 -13.17
CA GLY A 17 1.29 11.19 -14.01
C GLY A 17 1.84 9.78 -14.03
N LYS A 18 2.62 9.38 -13.03
CA LYS A 18 3.15 8.03 -12.95
C LYS A 18 2.07 7.02 -12.61
N ASN A 19 2.25 5.81 -13.10
CA ASN A 19 1.39 4.67 -12.77
C ASN A 19 1.81 4.15 -11.39
N ILE A 20 1.02 4.44 -10.36
CA ILE A 20 1.37 4.15 -8.97
C ILE A 20 0.37 3.20 -8.34
N THR A 21 0.89 2.19 -7.64
CA THR A 21 0.11 1.30 -6.78
C THR A 21 0.54 1.55 -5.35
N PHE A 22 -0.41 1.86 -4.47
CA PHE A 22 -0.15 2.08 -3.05
C PHE A 22 -0.81 0.95 -2.25
N ILE A 23 -0.01 0.30 -1.42
CA ILE A 23 -0.47 -0.83 -0.61
C ILE A 23 -0.20 -0.52 0.85
N GLN A 24 -1.24 -0.63 1.67
CA GLN A 24 -1.16 -0.40 3.11
C GLN A 24 -1.52 -1.67 3.84
N ALA A 25 -0.75 -2.02 4.88
CA ALA A 25 -1.07 -3.14 5.75
C ALA A 25 -1.05 -2.67 7.19
N VAL A 26 -2.19 -2.78 7.84
CA VAL A 26 -2.35 -2.42 9.26
C VAL A 26 -3.22 -3.47 9.93
N ILE A 27 -3.32 -3.42 11.26
CA ILE A 27 -4.12 -4.40 11.99
C ILE A 27 -5.60 -4.24 11.66
N ASN A 28 -6.12 -3.03 11.82
CA ASN A 28 -7.52 -2.71 11.51
C ASN A 28 -7.71 -1.19 11.56
N SER A 29 -8.96 -0.74 11.47
CA SER A 29 -9.28 0.69 11.42
C SER A 29 -8.83 1.47 12.67
N SER A 30 -8.62 0.82 13.80
CA SER A 30 -8.20 1.51 15.01
C SER A 30 -6.77 2.05 14.93
N VAL A 31 -5.97 1.54 14.00
CA VAL A 31 -4.57 1.96 13.80
C VAL A 31 -4.27 2.16 12.31
N HIS A 32 -5.12 2.89 11.62
CA HIS A 32 -4.96 3.15 10.18
C HIS A 32 -4.65 4.65 9.96
N PRO A 33 -3.36 5.05 10.07
CA PRO A 33 -3.02 6.47 9.97
C PRO A 33 -3.25 7.01 8.56
N PHE A 34 -3.73 8.25 8.50
CA PHE A 34 -3.93 8.98 7.25
C PHE A 34 -4.90 8.33 6.27
N LYS A 35 -5.78 7.42 6.75
CA LYS A 35 -6.69 6.69 5.87
C LYS A 35 -7.51 7.63 4.98
N ASN A 36 -8.17 8.61 5.58
CA ASN A 36 -9.06 9.48 4.83
C ASN A 36 -8.30 10.35 3.83
N ASP A 37 -7.13 10.83 4.21
CA ASP A 37 -6.30 11.66 3.34
C ASP A 37 -5.81 10.87 2.13
N ILE A 38 -5.36 9.63 2.34
CA ILE A 38 -4.85 8.78 1.28
C ILE A 38 -5.99 8.33 0.36
N ASP A 39 -7.14 7.95 0.93
CA ASP A 39 -8.29 7.53 0.14
C ASP A 39 -8.76 8.66 -0.78
N TYR A 40 -8.84 9.87 -0.24
CA TYR A 40 -9.25 11.05 -1.01
C TYR A 40 -8.25 11.35 -2.12
N PHE A 41 -6.97 11.35 -1.80
CA PHE A 41 -5.93 11.64 -2.78
C PHE A 41 -5.90 10.60 -3.91
N ALA A 42 -6.03 9.33 -3.54
CA ALA A 42 -6.04 8.24 -4.51
C ALA A 42 -7.24 8.36 -5.45
N ASP A 43 -8.40 8.68 -4.91
CA ASP A 43 -9.61 8.82 -5.70
C ASP A 43 -9.49 9.96 -6.71
N ILE A 44 -9.02 11.12 -6.28
CA ILE A 44 -8.86 12.29 -7.15
C ILE A 44 -7.85 12.03 -8.27
N ASN A 45 -6.76 11.34 -7.95
CA ASN A 45 -5.65 11.15 -8.89
C ASN A 45 -5.68 9.82 -9.61
N GLY A 46 -6.70 9.00 -9.39
CA GLY A 46 -6.84 7.73 -10.07
C GLY A 46 -5.78 6.71 -9.68
N LEU A 47 -5.25 6.79 -8.48
CA LEU A 47 -4.25 5.84 -7.99
C LEU A 47 -4.90 4.54 -7.56
N LYS A 48 -4.18 3.43 -7.74
CA LYS A 48 -4.60 2.15 -7.18
C LYS A 48 -4.18 2.12 -5.72
N ASN A 49 -5.16 2.04 -4.83
CA ASN A 49 -4.94 2.05 -3.38
C ASN A 49 -5.53 0.79 -2.78
N PHE A 50 -4.68 -0.07 -2.23
CA PHE A 50 -5.11 -1.32 -1.63
C PHE A 50 -4.79 -1.33 -0.14
N VAL A 51 -5.76 -1.75 0.66
CA VAL A 51 -5.64 -1.81 2.11
C VAL A 51 -5.83 -3.23 2.57
N PHE A 52 -4.87 -3.74 3.33
CA PHE A 52 -4.92 -5.07 3.93
C PHE A 52 -5.02 -4.94 5.44
N TYR A 53 -6.03 -5.57 6.03
CA TYR A 53 -6.18 -5.64 7.49
C TYR A 53 -5.85 -7.06 7.94
N SER A 54 -4.95 -7.20 8.91
CA SER A 54 -4.60 -8.52 9.44
C SER A 54 -5.62 -9.03 10.46
N ASP A 55 -6.34 -8.12 11.12
CA ASP A 55 -7.34 -8.47 12.12
C ASP A 55 -8.48 -7.44 12.13
N PRO A 56 -9.36 -7.45 11.12
CA PRO A 56 -10.43 -6.46 11.02
C PRO A 56 -11.34 -6.50 12.24
N LEU A 57 -11.84 -5.33 12.64
CA LEU A 57 -12.87 -5.23 13.66
C LEU A 57 -14.20 -5.67 13.07
N LYS A 58 -15.14 -6.04 13.93
CA LYS A 58 -16.49 -6.42 13.46
C LYS A 58 -17.18 -5.28 12.72
N SER A 59 -16.85 -4.04 13.08
CA SER A 59 -17.40 -2.85 12.44
C SER A 59 -16.70 -2.50 11.13
N ASP A 60 -15.55 -3.10 10.84
CA ASP A 60 -14.85 -2.86 9.59
C ASP A 60 -15.54 -3.59 8.45
N ILE A 61 -15.75 -2.89 7.33
CA ILE A 61 -16.51 -3.43 6.20
C ILE A 61 -15.57 -3.68 5.03
N LYS A 62 -15.49 -4.93 4.60
CA LYS A 62 -14.69 -5.30 3.44
C LYS A 62 -15.22 -4.60 2.18
N GLY A 63 -14.32 -4.04 1.42
CA GLY A 63 -14.68 -3.24 0.24
C GLY A 63 -14.84 -1.77 0.53
N ILE A 64 -14.94 -1.38 1.80
CA ILE A 64 -15.06 0.02 2.23
C ILE A 64 -13.85 0.41 3.07
N ASP A 65 -13.64 -0.28 4.20
CA ASP A 65 -12.53 0.02 5.10
C ASP A 65 -11.24 -0.67 4.69
N TYR A 66 -11.34 -1.85 4.12
CA TYR A 66 -10.19 -2.63 3.66
C TYR A 66 -10.59 -3.48 2.45
N MET A 67 -9.58 -3.91 1.69
CA MET A 67 -9.83 -4.70 0.48
C MET A 67 -9.66 -6.20 0.75
N GLU A 68 -8.61 -6.57 1.48
CA GLU A 68 -8.27 -7.97 1.75
C GLU A 68 -7.74 -8.14 3.16
N THR A 69 -7.68 -9.40 3.60
CA THR A 69 -7.08 -9.77 4.88
C THR A 69 -5.81 -10.57 4.65
N GLY A 70 -4.92 -10.58 5.64
CA GLY A 70 -3.71 -11.37 5.59
C GLY A 70 -2.58 -10.72 4.83
N TYR A 71 -1.72 -11.57 4.25
CA TYR A 71 -0.52 -11.12 3.55
C TYR A 71 -0.78 -10.92 2.06
N VAL A 72 0.02 -10.03 1.46
CA VAL A 72 0.01 -9.84 0.01
C VAL A 72 0.85 -10.94 -0.62
N THR A 73 0.25 -11.75 -1.48
CA THR A 73 0.95 -12.84 -2.15
C THR A 73 1.43 -12.42 -3.54
N LYS A 74 2.40 -13.17 -4.08
CA LYS A 74 2.86 -12.96 -5.45
C LYS A 74 1.71 -13.08 -6.44
N GLU A 75 0.88 -14.09 -6.27
CA GLU A 75 -0.26 -14.34 -7.14
C GLU A 75 -1.23 -13.17 -7.11
N TRP A 76 -1.49 -12.62 -5.93
CA TRP A 76 -2.35 -11.45 -5.81
C TRP A 76 -1.76 -10.24 -6.53
N LEU A 77 -0.45 -10.03 -6.39
CA LEU A 77 0.23 -8.91 -7.05
C LEU A 77 0.15 -9.02 -8.57
N GLU A 78 0.43 -10.21 -9.11
CA GLU A 78 0.34 -10.44 -10.55
C GLU A 78 -1.05 -10.17 -11.08
N LYS A 79 -2.07 -10.56 -10.32
CA LYS A 79 -3.46 -10.50 -10.76
C LYS A 79 -4.06 -9.11 -10.63
N ASN A 80 -3.62 -8.34 -9.63
CA ASN A 80 -4.32 -7.11 -9.24
C ASN A 80 -3.52 -5.83 -9.46
N THR A 81 -2.23 -5.92 -9.79
CA THR A 81 -1.40 -4.72 -9.94
C THR A 81 -0.66 -4.68 -11.26
N PRO A 82 -0.43 -3.46 -11.81
CA PRO A 82 0.40 -3.31 -13.00
C PRO A 82 1.88 -3.37 -12.61
N LEU A 83 2.55 -4.46 -12.96
CA LEU A 83 3.95 -4.69 -12.56
C LEU A 83 4.93 -3.73 -13.23
N ASN A 84 4.49 -2.98 -14.22
CA ASN A 84 5.35 -2.00 -14.90
C ASN A 84 5.29 -0.61 -14.26
N GLY A 85 4.55 -0.45 -13.16
CA GLY A 85 4.45 0.82 -12.47
C GLY A 85 5.33 0.90 -11.24
N ASP A 86 5.13 1.97 -10.47
CA ASP A 86 5.80 2.18 -9.19
C ASP A 86 4.95 1.68 -8.06
N PHE A 87 5.59 1.11 -7.05
CA PHE A 87 4.91 0.58 -5.87
C PHE A 87 5.31 1.37 -4.64
N TYR A 88 4.31 1.81 -3.89
CA TYR A 88 4.49 2.46 -2.60
C TYR A 88 3.76 1.63 -1.57
N PHE A 89 4.42 1.27 -0.49
CA PHE A 89 3.76 0.49 0.55
C PHE A 89 4.28 0.80 1.94
N CYS A 90 3.41 0.60 2.91
CA CYS A 90 3.76 0.79 4.30
C CYS A 90 3.02 -0.24 5.15
N GLY A 91 3.64 -0.60 6.27
CA GLY A 91 3.12 -1.61 7.17
C GLY A 91 4.19 -2.04 8.16
N PRO A 92 3.92 -3.11 8.92
CA PRO A 92 4.92 -3.66 9.83
C PRO A 92 6.11 -4.25 9.07
N PRO A 93 7.31 -4.30 9.68
CA PRO A 93 8.50 -4.81 8.99
C PRO A 93 8.35 -6.19 8.35
N PRO A 94 7.73 -7.20 9.00
CA PRO A 94 7.56 -8.51 8.33
C PRO A 94 6.74 -8.43 7.07
N PHE A 95 5.68 -7.61 7.06
CA PHE A 95 4.85 -7.40 5.88
C PHE A 95 5.67 -6.78 4.75
N MET A 96 6.45 -5.75 5.08
CA MET A 96 7.23 -5.05 4.08
C MET A 96 8.32 -5.92 3.48
N ASN A 97 9.00 -6.71 4.31
CA ASN A 97 10.04 -7.61 3.82
C ASN A 97 9.47 -8.66 2.87
N SER A 98 8.30 -9.20 3.22
CA SER A 98 7.61 -10.18 2.38
C SER A 98 7.19 -9.56 1.05
N LEU A 99 6.61 -8.37 1.09
CA LEU A 99 6.13 -7.69 -0.12
C LEU A 99 7.29 -7.30 -1.04
N LYS A 100 8.36 -6.77 -0.45
CA LYS A 100 9.56 -6.40 -1.21
C LYS A 100 10.15 -7.62 -1.93
N LYS A 101 10.22 -8.76 -1.23
CA LYS A 101 10.71 -10.00 -1.82
C LYS A 101 9.83 -10.45 -2.97
N SER A 102 8.52 -10.43 -2.77
CA SER A 102 7.57 -10.85 -3.81
C SER A 102 7.67 -9.98 -5.05
N LEU A 103 7.74 -8.66 -4.89
CA LEU A 103 7.90 -7.74 -6.01
C LEU A 103 9.21 -7.99 -6.75
N SER A 104 10.29 -8.22 -6.02
CA SER A 104 11.59 -8.50 -6.61
C SER A 104 11.55 -9.78 -7.44
N GLU A 105 10.90 -10.82 -6.91
CA GLU A 105 10.74 -12.09 -7.62
C GLU A 105 9.87 -11.96 -8.87
N LEU A 106 8.97 -11.00 -8.89
CA LEU A 106 8.14 -10.72 -10.06
C LEU A 106 8.82 -9.81 -11.07
N GLY A 107 10.06 -9.41 -10.81
CA GLY A 107 10.85 -8.63 -11.74
C GLY A 107 10.71 -7.13 -11.62
N VAL A 108 10.10 -6.62 -10.54
CA VAL A 108 10.00 -5.19 -10.33
C VAL A 108 11.35 -4.66 -9.86
N PRO A 109 11.95 -3.69 -10.57
CA PRO A 109 13.26 -3.17 -10.17
C PRO A 109 13.18 -2.41 -8.85
N GLU A 110 14.28 -2.42 -8.12
CA GLU A 110 14.36 -1.79 -6.80
C GLU A 110 14.04 -0.29 -6.83
N ASP A 111 14.39 0.40 -7.90
CA ASP A 111 14.15 1.83 -8.03
C ASP A 111 12.66 2.18 -8.21
N ARG A 112 11.80 1.19 -8.39
CA ARG A 112 10.35 1.39 -8.45
C ARG A 112 9.65 0.86 -7.22
N ILE A 113 10.39 0.45 -6.19
CA ILE A 113 9.84 -0.08 -4.93
C ILE A 113 10.15 0.92 -3.82
N HIS A 114 9.12 1.56 -3.27
CA HIS A 114 9.23 2.58 -2.23
C HIS A 114 8.43 2.15 -1.01
N PHE A 115 9.07 2.14 0.15
CA PHE A 115 8.38 1.64 1.34
C PHE A 115 8.88 2.33 2.60
N GLU A 116 8.03 2.27 3.63
CA GLU A 116 8.35 2.82 4.93
C GLU A 116 7.59 2.04 5.99
N SER A 117 8.29 1.64 7.06
CA SER A 117 7.63 0.89 8.12
C SER A 117 6.85 1.79 9.06
N PHE A 118 5.74 1.28 9.56
CA PHE A 118 5.06 1.93 10.67
C PHE A 118 5.87 1.64 11.93
N THR A 119 6.40 2.70 12.54
CA THR A 119 7.03 2.59 13.85
C THR A 119 6.03 3.07 14.88
N GLN A 120 5.77 2.21 15.83
CA GLN A 120 4.86 2.52 16.92
C GLN A 120 5.61 3.15 18.08
#